data_8b67c29964606dfa71032dd6afd330bb
#
_entry.id   8b67c29964606dfa71032dd6afd330bb
#
_cell.length_a   1.000
_cell.length_b   1.000
_cell.length_c   1.000
_cell.angle_alpha   90.00
_cell.angle_beta   90.00
_cell.angle_gamma   90.00
#
_symmetry.space_group_name_H-M   'P 1'
#
loop_
_entity.id
_entity.type
_entity.pdbx_description
1 polymer ?
#
loop_
_entity_poly.entity_id
_entity_poly.type
_entity_poly.pdbx_seq_one_letter_code
_entity_poly.pdbx_strand_id
1 'polypeptide(L)'
;MKLLITGGSGTLGKNITKLALSKNYQVNILTRNKKLTSNKNDINYYYWNPSHKIIDDKCFNGVDSVINLSGYNVFCYWTNNNKSKILKSRIESTSFILSQIKERNIKIKSFVSASGISAYRDSLSVVSNEENGVDIQSSFINQVVIKWESKVKDYEKILPEISFSILRVGLVLSNYGGLFKISKNLSKLFLLSPLGTGNQWQSWIHIDDVSIIFLRSIENNEKGIINLVSPNPVIQKDLLRIIARNNNSKIIFPNIPTFIVKTIFGEMSELVLSSQKVRSQRLNNYVFKFSKLDLAIKDLSNRI
;
A
#
# COMPACT_ATOMS: atom_id res chain seq x y z
N MET A 1 19.46 12.90 -4.71
CA MET A 1 19.21 11.66 -3.95
C MET A 1 18.89 10.54 -4.92
N LYS A 2 19.37 9.33 -4.65
CA LYS A 2 19.10 8.15 -5.48
C LYS A 2 18.34 7.09 -4.69
N LEU A 3 17.22 6.65 -5.22
CA LEU A 3 16.31 5.71 -4.57
C LEU A 3 16.36 4.33 -5.24
N LEU A 4 16.33 3.27 -4.44
CA LEU A 4 16.07 1.92 -4.92
C LEU A 4 14.64 1.53 -4.56
N ILE A 5 13.82 1.21 -5.55
CA ILE A 5 12.40 0.90 -5.36
C ILE A 5 12.12 -0.55 -5.77
N THR A 6 11.67 -1.38 -4.83
CA THR A 6 11.06 -2.68 -5.15
C THR A 6 9.57 -2.49 -5.43
N GLY A 7 9.00 -3.24 -6.37
CA GLY A 7 7.59 -3.07 -6.74
C GLY A 7 7.29 -1.76 -7.49
N GLY A 8 8.30 -1.12 -8.08
CA GLY A 8 8.18 0.15 -8.79
C GLY A 8 7.22 0.13 -10.00
N SER A 9 6.92 -1.05 -10.56
CA SER A 9 5.94 -1.20 -11.66
C SER A 9 4.47 -1.20 -11.18
N GLY A 10 4.23 -1.32 -9.88
CA GLY A 10 2.89 -1.30 -9.29
C GLY A 10 2.28 0.11 -9.22
N THR A 11 1.03 0.19 -8.80
CA THR A 11 0.28 1.47 -8.71
C THR A 11 1.00 2.50 -7.84
N LEU A 12 1.38 2.13 -6.62
CA LEU A 12 2.11 3.02 -5.72
C LEU A 12 3.51 3.34 -6.26
N GLY A 13 4.23 2.32 -6.72
CA GLY A 13 5.59 2.49 -7.20
C GLY A 13 5.69 3.47 -8.38
N LYS A 14 4.77 3.38 -9.34
CA LYS A 14 4.72 4.33 -10.47
C LYS A 14 4.48 5.78 -10.01
N ASN A 15 3.55 5.97 -9.07
CA ASN A 15 3.22 7.32 -8.58
C ASN A 15 4.37 7.91 -7.74
N ILE A 16 4.99 7.10 -6.88
CA ILE A 16 6.18 7.49 -6.11
C ILE A 16 7.35 7.81 -7.04
N THR A 17 7.61 6.97 -8.05
CA THR A 17 8.66 7.21 -9.04
C THR A 17 8.43 8.54 -9.78
N LYS A 18 7.19 8.80 -10.25
CA LYS A 18 6.85 10.06 -10.90
C LYS A 18 7.13 11.27 -10.00
N LEU A 19 6.75 11.19 -8.72
CA LEU A 19 6.99 12.27 -7.76
C LEU A 19 8.48 12.43 -7.44
N ALA A 20 9.23 11.33 -7.32
CA ALA A 20 10.67 11.37 -7.08
C ALA A 20 11.42 12.06 -8.22
N LEU A 21 11.06 11.74 -9.47
CA LEU A 21 11.63 12.39 -10.66
C LEU A 21 11.32 13.89 -10.70
N SER A 22 10.11 14.32 -10.33
CA SER A 22 9.77 15.75 -10.28
C SER A 22 10.55 16.52 -9.21
N LYS A 23 11.18 15.80 -8.28
CA LYS A 23 12.13 16.34 -7.28
C LYS A 23 13.60 16.18 -7.70
N ASN A 24 13.87 15.82 -8.95
CA ASN A 24 15.21 15.56 -9.48
C ASN A 24 15.95 14.41 -8.75
N TYR A 25 15.22 13.40 -8.29
CA TYR A 25 15.82 12.20 -7.73
C TYR A 25 16.07 11.18 -8.84
N GLN A 26 17.17 10.45 -8.75
CA GLN A 26 17.42 9.27 -9.57
C GLN A 26 16.71 8.05 -8.95
N VAL A 27 16.17 7.19 -9.79
CA VAL A 27 15.41 6.04 -9.34
C VAL A 27 15.91 4.75 -9.99
N ASN A 28 16.36 3.80 -9.16
CA ASN A 28 16.65 2.44 -9.54
C ASN A 28 15.42 1.57 -9.21
N ILE A 29 14.87 0.86 -10.18
CA ILE A 29 13.70 -0.01 -10.01
C ILE A 29 14.10 -1.47 -10.15
N LEU A 30 13.80 -2.27 -9.13
CA LEU A 30 13.93 -3.72 -9.21
C LEU A 30 12.72 -4.34 -9.91
N THR A 31 12.97 -5.08 -10.98
CA THR A 31 11.94 -5.72 -11.79
C THR A 31 12.23 -7.21 -12.05
N ARG A 32 11.16 -8.03 -12.10
CA ARG A 32 11.23 -9.42 -12.54
C ARG A 32 11.13 -9.58 -14.07
N ASN A 33 10.81 -8.50 -14.76
CA ASN A 33 10.70 -8.50 -16.22
C ASN A 33 12.05 -8.15 -16.84
N LYS A 34 12.75 -9.15 -17.37
CA LYS A 34 14.05 -8.98 -18.05
C LYS A 34 14.01 -8.04 -19.26
N LYS A 35 12.85 -7.87 -19.90
CA LYS A 35 12.70 -6.96 -21.07
C LYS A 35 12.70 -5.48 -20.68
N LEU A 36 12.51 -5.15 -19.40
CA LEU A 36 12.50 -3.79 -18.88
C LEU A 36 13.87 -3.34 -18.33
N THR A 37 14.91 -4.17 -18.44
CA THR A 37 16.26 -3.79 -18.01
C THR A 37 16.92 -2.85 -19.02
N SER A 38 16.38 -1.65 -19.13
CA SER A 38 16.95 -0.57 -19.96
C SER A 38 16.92 0.74 -19.19
N ASN A 39 17.99 1.51 -19.32
CA ASN A 39 18.10 2.82 -18.71
C ASN A 39 17.37 3.85 -19.58
N LYS A 40 16.47 4.61 -19.01
CA LYS A 40 15.81 5.76 -19.66
C LYS A 40 15.80 6.93 -18.70
N ASN A 41 16.50 8.00 -19.09
CA ASN A 41 16.62 9.20 -18.29
C ASN A 41 16.97 8.85 -16.82
N ASP A 42 16.48 9.51 -15.83
CA ASP A 42 16.78 9.27 -14.42
C ASP A 42 16.18 7.99 -13.81
N ILE A 43 15.69 7.04 -14.63
CA ILE A 43 15.17 5.74 -14.22
C ILE A 43 16.04 4.62 -14.78
N ASN A 44 16.55 3.78 -13.88
CA ASN A 44 17.28 2.57 -14.23
C ASN A 44 16.51 1.34 -13.76
N TYR A 45 16.35 0.35 -14.62
CA TYR A 45 15.71 -0.92 -14.30
C TYR A 45 16.75 -2.01 -14.13
N TYR A 46 16.68 -2.75 -13.03
CA TYR A 46 17.59 -3.86 -12.72
C TYR A 46 16.78 -5.14 -12.50
N TYR A 47 17.28 -6.23 -13.05
CA TYR A 47 16.65 -7.52 -12.86
C TYR A 47 16.88 -8.05 -11.45
N TRP A 48 15.83 -8.57 -10.84
CA TRP A 48 15.90 -9.33 -9.61
C TRP A 48 14.87 -10.45 -9.57
N ASN A 49 15.16 -11.51 -8.81
CA ASN A 49 14.22 -12.59 -8.53
C ASN A 49 14.44 -13.11 -7.10
N PRO A 50 13.70 -12.60 -6.10
CA PRO A 50 13.87 -12.99 -4.69
C PRO A 50 13.74 -14.49 -4.44
N SER A 51 12.81 -15.17 -5.12
CA SER A 51 12.60 -16.63 -4.95
C SER A 51 13.80 -17.48 -5.41
N HIS A 52 14.62 -16.95 -6.32
CA HIS A 52 15.83 -17.60 -6.82
C HIS A 52 17.09 -16.94 -6.29
N LYS A 53 16.96 -15.98 -5.37
CA LYS A 53 18.08 -15.22 -4.80
C LYS A 53 18.97 -14.53 -5.85
N ILE A 54 18.37 -14.03 -6.93
CA ILE A 54 19.08 -13.34 -8.01
C ILE A 54 18.79 -11.84 -7.91
N ILE A 55 19.85 -11.03 -8.00
CA ILE A 55 19.77 -9.58 -8.08
C ILE A 55 20.97 -9.04 -8.88
N ASP A 56 20.73 -8.04 -9.70
CA ASP A 56 21.80 -7.29 -10.37
C ASP A 56 22.42 -6.31 -9.37
N ASP A 57 23.66 -6.53 -9.00
CA ASP A 57 24.40 -5.79 -7.98
C ASP A 57 24.51 -4.30 -8.28
N LYS A 58 24.53 -3.92 -9.56
CA LYS A 58 24.60 -2.53 -10.00
C LYS A 58 23.40 -1.70 -9.52
N CYS A 59 22.30 -2.35 -9.10
CA CYS A 59 21.13 -1.65 -8.56
C CYS A 59 21.43 -0.85 -7.29
N PHE A 60 22.50 -1.21 -6.55
CA PHE A 60 22.89 -0.53 -5.30
C PHE A 60 23.84 0.66 -5.51
N ASN A 61 24.38 0.84 -6.71
CA ASN A 61 25.40 1.88 -6.96
C ASN A 61 24.86 3.29 -6.70
N GLY A 62 25.39 3.94 -5.66
CA GLY A 62 25.06 5.30 -5.27
C GLY A 62 23.65 5.46 -4.68
N VAL A 63 23.02 4.37 -4.22
CA VAL A 63 21.68 4.41 -3.58
C VAL A 63 21.80 5.01 -2.18
N ASP A 64 20.97 6.03 -1.93
CA ASP A 64 20.85 6.68 -0.62
C ASP A 64 19.82 5.99 0.28
N SER A 65 18.72 5.48 -0.31
CA SER A 65 17.59 4.95 0.44
C SER A 65 16.79 3.92 -0.37
N VAL A 66 16.06 3.06 0.34
CA VAL A 66 15.27 1.98 -0.26
C VAL A 66 13.78 2.14 0.07
N ILE A 67 12.92 2.01 -0.95
CA ILE A 67 11.47 1.89 -0.79
C ILE A 67 11.04 0.46 -1.14
N ASN A 68 10.51 -0.26 -0.17
CA ASN A 68 10.04 -1.63 -0.34
C ASN A 68 8.52 -1.69 -0.52
N LEU A 69 8.07 -1.88 -1.77
CA LEU A 69 6.65 -2.00 -2.13
C LEU A 69 6.32 -3.37 -2.72
N SER A 70 7.26 -4.31 -2.69
CA SER A 70 7.08 -5.61 -3.32
C SER A 70 5.95 -6.41 -2.67
N GLY A 71 5.03 -6.87 -3.50
CA GLY A 71 3.93 -7.73 -3.06
C GLY A 71 3.11 -8.25 -4.23
N TYR A 72 2.65 -9.49 -4.13
CA TYR A 72 1.67 -10.05 -5.06
C TYR A 72 0.30 -9.39 -4.80
N ASN A 73 -0.49 -9.21 -5.85
CA ASN A 73 -1.82 -8.60 -5.76
C ASN A 73 -2.72 -9.35 -4.76
N VAL A 74 -3.28 -8.64 -3.78
CA VAL A 74 -4.21 -9.21 -2.79
C VAL A 74 -5.65 -9.34 -3.34
N PHE A 75 -5.99 -8.55 -4.36
CA PHE A 75 -7.29 -8.63 -5.04
C PHE A 75 -7.27 -9.76 -6.09
N CYS A 76 -7.23 -10.99 -5.60
CA CYS A 76 -7.33 -12.22 -6.37
C CYS A 76 -8.00 -13.28 -5.49
N TYR A 77 -8.62 -14.31 -6.07
CA TYR A 77 -9.18 -15.40 -5.26
C TYR A 77 -8.10 -16.03 -4.37
N TRP A 78 -8.39 -16.17 -3.07
CA TRP A 78 -7.44 -16.67 -2.07
C TRP A 78 -7.39 -18.19 -2.04
N THR A 79 -7.03 -18.80 -3.17
CA THR A 79 -6.63 -20.20 -3.21
C THR A 79 -5.34 -20.41 -2.40
N ASN A 80 -5.04 -21.64 -1.98
CA ASN A 80 -3.80 -21.95 -1.26
C ASN A 80 -2.55 -21.47 -2.01
N ASN A 81 -2.53 -21.60 -3.34
CA ASN A 81 -1.43 -21.12 -4.18
C ASN A 81 -1.32 -19.57 -4.15
N ASN A 82 -2.43 -18.85 -4.29
CA ASN A 82 -2.42 -17.40 -4.25
C ASN A 82 -2.11 -16.87 -2.85
N LYS A 83 -2.61 -17.48 -1.79
CA LYS A 83 -2.23 -17.16 -0.40
C LYS A 83 -0.72 -17.31 -0.20
N SER A 84 -0.15 -18.43 -0.67
CA SER A 84 1.30 -18.64 -0.63
C SER A 84 2.06 -17.54 -1.40
N LYS A 85 1.61 -17.17 -2.61
CA LYS A 85 2.23 -16.08 -3.40
C LYS A 85 2.13 -14.73 -2.68
N ILE A 86 0.97 -14.41 -2.09
CA ILE A 86 0.75 -13.16 -1.35
C ILE A 86 1.72 -13.07 -0.17
N LEU A 87 1.84 -14.13 0.62
CA LEU A 87 2.73 -14.19 1.78
C LEU A 87 4.20 -14.16 1.37
N LYS A 88 4.62 -15.09 0.52
CA LYS A 88 6.02 -15.24 0.09
C LYS A 88 6.55 -14.00 -0.60
N SER A 89 5.76 -13.37 -1.50
CA SER A 89 6.20 -12.19 -2.22
C SER A 89 6.56 -11.01 -1.31
N ARG A 90 6.03 -10.95 -0.09
CA ARG A 90 6.35 -9.91 0.89
C ARG A 90 7.53 -10.31 1.76
N ILE A 91 7.47 -11.49 2.32
CA ILE A 91 8.51 -11.98 3.25
C ILE A 91 9.84 -12.22 2.52
N GLU A 92 9.81 -12.97 1.42
CA GLU A 92 11.03 -13.31 0.68
C GLU A 92 11.69 -12.07 0.05
N SER A 93 10.89 -11.18 -0.54
CA SER A 93 11.43 -9.96 -1.15
C SER A 93 12.06 -9.02 -0.10
N THR A 94 11.39 -8.86 1.05
CA THR A 94 11.90 -8.02 2.14
C THR A 94 13.17 -8.62 2.75
N SER A 95 13.16 -9.92 3.07
CA SER A 95 14.32 -10.60 3.62
C SER A 95 15.49 -10.59 2.64
N PHE A 96 15.23 -10.82 1.36
CA PHE A 96 16.27 -10.88 0.34
C PHE A 96 16.95 -9.53 0.12
N ILE A 97 16.18 -8.43 -0.06
CA ILE A 97 16.79 -7.11 -0.24
C ILE A 97 17.59 -6.67 1.00
N LEU A 98 17.08 -6.94 2.20
CA LEU A 98 17.78 -6.60 3.44
C LEU A 98 19.00 -7.47 3.68
N SER A 99 18.97 -8.77 3.32
CA SER A 99 20.17 -9.61 3.38
C SER A 99 21.25 -9.10 2.44
N GLN A 100 20.90 -8.68 1.23
CA GLN A 100 21.87 -8.13 0.27
C GLN A 100 22.49 -6.81 0.76
N ILE A 101 21.70 -5.94 1.41
CA ILE A 101 22.21 -4.71 2.04
C ILE A 101 23.23 -5.06 3.12
N LYS A 102 22.90 -6.03 3.98
CA LYS A 102 23.78 -6.49 5.06
C LYS A 102 25.06 -7.15 4.53
N GLU A 103 24.91 -8.20 3.70
CA GLU A 103 26.02 -9.02 3.21
C GLU A 103 27.04 -8.23 2.39
N ARG A 104 26.57 -7.23 1.64
CA ARG A 104 27.42 -6.35 0.81
C ARG A 104 27.84 -5.06 1.52
N ASN A 105 27.45 -4.89 2.78
CA ASN A 105 27.73 -3.68 3.57
C ASN A 105 27.31 -2.38 2.85
N ILE A 106 26.11 -2.41 2.18
CA ILE A 106 25.60 -1.26 1.44
C ILE A 106 25.18 -0.17 2.43
N LYS A 107 25.74 1.01 2.26
CA LYS A 107 25.48 2.16 3.13
C LYS A 107 24.24 2.93 2.61
N ILE A 108 23.11 2.74 3.25
CA ILE A 108 21.89 3.51 3.01
C ILE A 108 21.48 4.26 4.28
N LYS A 109 20.78 5.38 4.10
CA LYS A 109 20.28 6.21 5.21
C LYS A 109 18.96 5.67 5.77
N SER A 110 18.06 5.25 4.89
CA SER A 110 16.73 4.79 5.30
C SER A 110 16.20 3.64 4.46
N PHE A 111 15.39 2.80 5.11
CA PHE A 111 14.61 1.73 4.52
C PHE A 111 13.14 1.92 4.88
N VAL A 112 12.31 2.25 3.88
CA VAL A 112 10.88 2.52 4.05
C VAL A 112 10.08 1.38 3.46
N SER A 113 9.38 0.60 4.29
CA SER A 113 8.58 -0.54 3.85
C SER A 113 7.09 -0.22 3.88
N ALA A 114 6.40 -0.56 2.81
CA ALA A 114 4.94 -0.64 2.87
C ALA A 114 4.50 -1.75 3.83
N SER A 115 3.33 -1.55 4.42
CA SER A 115 2.56 -2.50 5.19
C SER A 115 1.06 -2.21 5.00
N GLY A 116 0.18 -2.71 5.84
CA GLY A 116 -1.26 -2.48 5.74
C GLY A 116 -1.92 -2.25 7.10
N ILE A 117 -3.00 -1.48 7.11
CA ILE A 117 -3.82 -1.26 8.31
C ILE A 117 -4.49 -2.55 8.82
N SER A 118 -4.48 -3.64 8.04
CA SER A 118 -4.95 -4.95 8.49
C SER A 118 -4.14 -5.54 9.65
N ALA A 119 -3.08 -4.86 10.09
CA ALA A 119 -2.43 -5.09 11.39
C ALA A 119 -3.37 -4.84 12.58
N TYR A 120 -4.40 -4.00 12.40
CA TYR A 120 -5.35 -3.63 13.43
C TYR A 120 -6.61 -4.49 13.39
N ARG A 121 -7.36 -4.42 14.49
CA ARG A 121 -8.59 -5.18 14.68
C ARG A 121 -9.67 -4.80 13.68
N ASP A 122 -10.39 -5.82 13.19
CA ASP A 122 -11.68 -5.65 12.51
C ASP A 122 -12.74 -5.28 13.55
N SER A 123 -13.22 -4.03 13.52
CA SER A 123 -14.19 -3.54 14.50
C SER A 123 -14.96 -2.33 13.97
N LEU A 124 -16.25 -2.27 14.28
CA LEU A 124 -17.10 -1.12 14.01
C LEU A 124 -16.94 0.00 15.04
N SER A 125 -16.49 -0.31 16.24
CA SER A 125 -16.47 0.61 17.40
C SER A 125 -15.08 1.08 17.81
N VAL A 126 -14.04 0.25 17.55
CA VAL A 126 -12.67 0.56 17.97
C VAL A 126 -11.99 1.50 16.98
N VAL A 127 -11.35 2.56 17.50
CA VAL A 127 -10.46 3.44 16.75
C VAL A 127 -9.03 3.03 17.06
N SER A 128 -8.27 2.63 16.04
CA SER A 128 -6.87 2.21 16.16
C SER A 128 -5.90 3.30 15.71
N ASN A 129 -4.73 3.33 16.33
CA ASN A 129 -3.60 4.19 15.96
C ASN A 129 -2.26 3.45 16.15
N GLU A 130 -1.13 4.10 15.94
CA GLU A 130 0.20 3.50 16.01
C GLU A 130 0.54 2.95 17.41
N GLU A 131 -0.04 3.51 18.47
CA GLU A 131 0.21 3.09 19.87
C GLU A 131 -0.50 1.79 20.24
N ASN A 132 -1.59 1.44 19.55
CA ASN A 132 -2.34 0.22 19.85
C ASN A 132 -1.58 -1.09 19.53
N GLY A 133 -0.43 -0.98 18.87
CA GLY A 133 0.34 -2.16 18.46
C GLY A 133 -0.33 -2.97 17.35
N VAL A 134 -0.06 -4.27 17.35
CA VAL A 134 -0.62 -5.23 16.39
C VAL A 134 -1.67 -6.08 17.10
N ASP A 135 -2.84 -6.21 16.53
CA ASP A 135 -3.88 -7.11 17.00
C ASP A 135 -3.80 -8.45 16.22
N ILE A 136 -3.36 -9.49 16.90
CA ILE A 136 -3.20 -10.82 16.30
C ILE A 136 -4.57 -11.46 16.10
N GLN A 137 -4.95 -11.65 14.85
CA GLN A 137 -6.22 -12.25 14.45
C GLN A 137 -6.00 -13.51 13.60
N SER A 138 -7.03 -14.33 13.50
CA SER A 138 -7.04 -15.51 12.62
C SER A 138 -7.11 -15.17 11.13
N SER A 139 -7.39 -13.94 10.79
CA SER A 139 -7.51 -13.43 9.41
C SER A 139 -6.22 -13.63 8.63
N PHE A 140 -6.35 -14.12 7.39
CA PHE A 140 -5.19 -14.37 6.53
C PHE A 140 -4.39 -13.11 6.26
N ILE A 141 -5.05 -11.99 5.91
CA ILE A 141 -4.34 -10.75 5.57
C ILE A 141 -3.67 -10.11 6.78
N ASN A 142 -4.27 -10.24 7.98
CA ASN A 142 -3.64 -9.81 9.22
C ASN A 142 -2.34 -10.58 9.47
N GLN A 143 -2.35 -11.91 9.35
CA GLN A 143 -1.15 -12.74 9.52
C GLN A 143 -0.06 -12.39 8.49
N VAL A 144 -0.44 -12.07 7.24
CA VAL A 144 0.50 -11.63 6.21
C VAL A 144 1.19 -10.33 6.63
N VAL A 145 0.44 -9.35 7.11
CA VAL A 145 0.96 -8.05 7.53
C VAL A 145 1.90 -8.21 8.72
N ILE A 146 1.50 -8.97 9.74
CA ILE A 146 2.32 -9.21 10.94
C ILE A 146 3.67 -9.85 10.57
N LYS A 147 3.64 -10.91 9.75
CA LYS A 147 4.87 -11.59 9.32
C LYS A 147 5.75 -10.69 8.46
N TRP A 148 5.15 -9.83 7.65
CA TRP A 148 5.89 -8.87 6.85
C TRP A 148 6.59 -7.82 7.71
N GLU A 149 5.88 -7.19 8.64
CA GLU A 149 6.45 -6.23 9.58
C GLU A 149 7.53 -6.84 10.48
N SER A 150 7.33 -8.10 10.94
CA SER A 150 8.34 -8.81 11.72
C SER A 150 9.67 -8.90 10.97
N LYS A 151 9.67 -9.17 9.65
CA LYS A 151 10.91 -9.22 8.87
C LYS A 151 11.64 -7.87 8.82
N VAL A 152 10.92 -6.77 8.73
CA VAL A 152 11.54 -5.43 8.79
C VAL A 152 12.15 -5.19 10.17
N LYS A 153 11.42 -5.49 11.24
CA LYS A 153 11.87 -5.32 12.63
C LYS A 153 13.07 -6.21 13.01
N ASP A 154 13.13 -7.42 12.44
CA ASP A 154 14.29 -8.30 12.62
C ASP A 154 15.58 -7.65 12.09
N TYR A 155 15.51 -7.01 10.92
CA TYR A 155 16.67 -6.33 10.32
C TYR A 155 16.96 -4.96 10.93
N GLU A 156 15.95 -4.24 11.45
CA GLU A 156 16.14 -3.01 12.22
C GLU A 156 17.10 -3.24 13.41
N LYS A 157 16.98 -4.38 14.09
CA LYS A 157 17.89 -4.77 15.18
C LYS A 157 19.30 -5.10 14.72
N ILE A 158 19.44 -5.61 13.49
CA ILE A 158 20.73 -6.05 12.91
C ILE A 158 21.49 -4.88 12.27
N LEU A 159 20.77 -3.88 11.75
CA LEU A 159 21.30 -2.73 11.02
C LEU A 159 20.84 -1.42 11.69
N PRO A 160 21.24 -1.15 12.94
CA PRO A 160 20.72 -0.03 13.74
C PRO A 160 21.11 1.35 13.18
N GLU A 161 22.11 1.42 12.30
CA GLU A 161 22.53 2.63 11.60
C GLU A 161 21.55 3.08 10.52
N ILE A 162 20.66 2.20 10.05
CA ILE A 162 19.65 2.50 9.05
C ILE A 162 18.36 2.95 9.75
N SER A 163 17.75 4.01 9.25
CA SER A 163 16.41 4.43 9.69
C SER A 163 15.34 3.55 9.06
N PHE A 164 14.68 2.70 9.85
CA PHE A 164 13.59 1.86 9.38
C PHE A 164 12.23 2.49 9.65
N SER A 165 11.38 2.60 8.63
CA SER A 165 9.98 2.95 8.80
C SER A 165 9.05 1.96 8.11
N ILE A 166 7.92 1.69 8.77
CA ILE A 166 6.86 0.79 8.32
C ILE A 166 5.60 1.62 8.11
N LEU A 167 5.19 1.75 6.85
CA LEU A 167 4.04 2.56 6.48
C LEU A 167 2.81 1.66 6.31
N ARG A 168 1.90 1.67 7.30
CA ARG A 168 0.63 0.93 7.26
C ARG A 168 -0.36 1.67 6.39
N VAL A 169 -0.47 1.25 5.15
CA VAL A 169 -1.29 1.90 4.13
C VAL A 169 -2.75 1.49 4.29
N GLY A 170 -3.65 2.47 4.33
CA GLY A 170 -5.09 2.30 4.31
C GLY A 170 -5.64 2.00 2.92
N LEU A 171 -6.94 2.28 2.71
CA LEU A 171 -7.58 2.15 1.41
C LEU A 171 -7.08 3.24 0.46
N VAL A 172 -6.20 2.88 -0.48
CA VAL A 172 -5.67 3.83 -1.47
C VAL A 172 -6.72 4.13 -2.53
N LEU A 173 -7.09 5.39 -2.68
CA LEU A 173 -7.93 5.86 -3.78
C LEU A 173 -7.05 6.18 -4.99
N SER A 174 -7.27 5.46 -6.10
CA SER A 174 -6.46 5.59 -7.33
C SER A 174 -7.23 5.13 -8.57
N ASN A 175 -7.03 5.82 -9.69
CA ASN A 175 -7.57 5.42 -11.00
C ASN A 175 -6.83 4.20 -11.62
N TYR A 176 -5.67 3.87 -11.11
CA TYR A 176 -4.84 2.82 -11.72
C TYR A 176 -5.15 1.40 -11.22
N GLY A 177 -5.99 1.28 -10.18
CA GLY A 177 -6.39 -0.02 -9.63
C GLY A 177 -7.10 0.08 -8.27
N GLY A 178 -7.38 -1.09 -7.68
CA GLY A 178 -8.02 -1.20 -6.37
C GLY A 178 -9.53 -0.90 -6.39
N LEU A 179 -10.09 -0.80 -5.18
CA LEU A 179 -11.53 -0.66 -4.97
C LEU A 179 -12.11 0.59 -5.65
N PHE A 180 -11.38 1.71 -5.64
CA PHE A 180 -11.87 2.95 -6.23
C PHE A 180 -12.13 2.81 -7.74
N LYS A 181 -11.18 2.24 -8.51
CA LYS A 181 -11.35 2.04 -9.95
C LYS A 181 -12.54 1.14 -10.26
N ILE A 182 -12.71 0.05 -9.52
CA ILE A 182 -13.85 -0.87 -9.67
C ILE A 182 -15.14 -0.13 -9.37
N SER A 183 -15.23 0.57 -8.25
CA SER A 183 -16.41 1.33 -7.85
C SER A 183 -16.75 2.44 -8.84
N LYS A 184 -15.76 3.17 -9.37
CA LYS A 184 -15.93 4.17 -10.42
C LYS A 184 -16.55 3.58 -11.69
N ASN A 185 -16.08 2.41 -12.12
CA ASN A 185 -16.62 1.74 -13.31
C ASN A 185 -18.05 1.24 -13.08
N LEU A 186 -18.32 0.61 -11.92
CA LEU A 186 -19.66 0.16 -11.57
C LEU A 186 -20.65 1.34 -11.43
N SER A 187 -20.19 2.47 -10.88
CA SER A 187 -21.06 3.66 -10.75
C SER A 187 -21.53 4.19 -12.10
N LYS A 188 -20.66 4.21 -13.12
CA LYS A 188 -21.02 4.63 -14.48
C LYS A 188 -22.11 3.75 -15.12
N LEU A 189 -22.20 2.51 -14.67
CA LEU A 189 -23.22 1.54 -15.14
C LEU A 189 -24.43 1.47 -14.20
N PHE A 190 -24.51 2.32 -13.17
CA PHE A 190 -25.54 2.28 -12.11
C PHE A 190 -25.58 0.94 -11.33
N LEU A 191 -24.50 0.16 -11.35
CA LEU A 191 -24.39 -1.15 -10.70
C LEU A 191 -23.69 -1.09 -9.33
N LEU A 192 -23.36 0.12 -8.86
CA LEU A 192 -22.68 0.28 -7.57
C LEU A 192 -23.65 0.06 -6.41
N SER A 193 -23.29 -0.85 -5.50
CA SER A 193 -24.06 -1.16 -4.30
C SER A 193 -23.16 -1.35 -3.09
N PRO A 194 -23.60 -0.96 -1.89
CA PRO A 194 -22.86 -1.27 -0.66
C PRO A 194 -22.83 -2.78 -0.42
N LEU A 195 -21.73 -3.25 0.18
CA LEU A 195 -21.51 -4.66 0.50
C LEU A 195 -21.80 -4.93 1.97
N GLY A 196 -22.53 -6.00 2.26
CA GLY A 196 -22.95 -6.30 3.64
C GLY A 196 -23.85 -5.19 4.19
N THR A 197 -23.56 -4.72 5.40
CA THR A 197 -24.29 -3.59 6.02
C THR A 197 -23.94 -2.23 5.42
N GLY A 198 -22.79 -2.12 4.74
CA GLY A 198 -22.24 -0.85 4.27
C GLY A 198 -21.73 0.07 5.39
N ASN A 199 -21.75 -0.38 6.66
CA ASN A 199 -21.36 0.41 7.82
C ASN A 199 -19.88 0.20 8.20
N GLN A 200 -19.16 -0.70 7.52
CA GLN A 200 -17.73 -0.92 7.77
C GLN A 200 -16.92 0.35 7.47
N TRP A 201 -16.03 0.68 8.39
CA TRP A 201 -15.14 1.83 8.28
C TRP A 201 -14.09 1.62 7.19
N GLN A 202 -13.91 2.64 6.37
CA GLN A 202 -12.90 2.74 5.34
C GLN A 202 -11.92 3.86 5.71
N SER A 203 -10.74 3.49 6.19
CA SER A 203 -9.66 4.44 6.42
C SER A 203 -8.89 4.62 5.12
N TRP A 204 -9.34 5.60 4.35
CA TRP A 204 -8.86 5.88 2.99
C TRP A 204 -7.69 6.85 2.97
N ILE A 205 -6.97 6.89 1.86
CA ILE A 205 -5.95 7.90 1.55
C ILE A 205 -5.85 8.09 0.03
N HIS A 206 -5.58 9.34 -0.41
CA HIS A 206 -5.34 9.64 -1.82
C HIS A 206 -3.94 9.16 -2.24
N ILE A 207 -3.80 8.63 -3.46
CA ILE A 207 -2.52 8.09 -3.96
C ILE A 207 -1.39 9.13 -3.98
N ASP A 208 -1.68 10.40 -4.20
CA ASP A 208 -0.67 11.46 -4.15
C ASP A 208 -0.15 11.65 -2.72
N ASP A 209 -1.03 11.69 -1.72
CA ASP A 209 -0.63 11.80 -0.32
C ASP A 209 0.21 10.61 0.13
N VAL A 210 -0.14 9.38 -0.31
CA VAL A 210 0.71 8.21 -0.09
C VAL A 210 2.13 8.46 -0.60
N SER A 211 2.25 8.93 -1.85
CA SER A 211 3.55 9.13 -2.48
C SER A 211 4.37 10.21 -1.79
N ILE A 212 3.71 11.32 -1.39
CA ILE A 212 4.36 12.41 -0.66
C ILE A 212 4.89 11.90 0.69
N ILE A 213 4.09 11.13 1.43
CA ILE A 213 4.49 10.63 2.75
C ILE A 213 5.62 9.60 2.64
N PHE A 214 5.62 8.73 1.62
CA PHE A 214 6.75 7.82 1.38
C PHE A 214 8.07 8.58 1.15
N LEU A 215 8.07 9.62 0.32
CA LEU A 215 9.26 10.41 0.06
C LEU A 215 9.67 11.23 1.30
N ARG A 216 8.71 11.84 2.00
CA ARG A 216 8.97 12.53 3.26
C ARG A 216 9.62 11.63 4.30
N SER A 217 9.16 10.39 4.42
CA SER A 217 9.73 9.44 5.38
C SER A 217 11.20 9.14 5.08
N ILE A 218 11.60 9.16 3.81
CA ILE A 218 12.99 9.05 3.39
C ILE A 218 13.76 10.34 3.69
N GLU A 219 13.21 11.49 3.28
CA GLU A 219 13.84 12.82 3.40
C GLU A 219 14.14 13.15 4.87
N ASN A 220 13.26 12.76 5.78
CA ASN A 220 13.36 13.00 7.22
C ASN A 220 14.01 11.85 7.99
N ASN A 221 14.40 10.75 7.34
CA ASN A 221 14.88 9.53 7.99
C ASN A 221 13.94 9.07 9.12
N GLU A 222 12.64 9.06 8.86
CA GLU A 222 11.63 8.70 9.86
C GLU A 222 11.79 7.24 10.31
N LYS A 223 11.51 6.97 11.59
CA LYS A 223 11.61 5.63 12.20
C LYS A 223 10.28 5.16 12.75
N GLY A 224 10.12 3.82 12.79
CA GLY A 224 8.97 3.17 13.40
C GLY A 224 7.74 3.10 12.50
N ILE A 225 6.57 2.96 13.09
CA ILE A 225 5.31 2.72 12.39
C ILE A 225 4.60 4.05 12.12
N ILE A 226 4.05 4.22 10.91
CA ILE A 226 3.24 5.36 10.51
C ILE A 226 2.00 4.85 9.78
N ASN A 227 0.81 5.28 10.22
CA ASN A 227 -0.43 4.97 9.53
C ASN A 227 -0.67 5.93 8.37
N LEU A 228 -0.68 5.42 7.15
CA LEU A 228 -0.98 6.19 5.95
C LEU A 228 -2.49 6.17 5.70
N VAL A 229 -3.21 7.02 6.42
CA VAL A 229 -4.66 7.20 6.32
C VAL A 229 -5.00 8.69 6.37
N SER A 230 -6.04 9.09 5.63
CA SER A 230 -6.62 10.43 5.75
C SER A 230 -7.19 10.63 7.17
N PRO A 231 -7.19 11.88 7.70
CA PRO A 231 -7.70 12.16 9.05
C PRO A 231 -9.19 11.85 9.21
N ASN A 232 -9.94 11.73 8.12
CA ASN A 232 -11.39 11.58 8.09
C ASN A 232 -11.80 10.22 7.50
N PRO A 233 -11.75 9.11 8.26
CA PRO A 233 -12.28 7.83 7.84
C PRO A 233 -13.80 7.92 7.64
N VAL A 234 -14.35 7.16 6.71
CA VAL A 234 -15.78 7.15 6.37
C VAL A 234 -16.31 5.73 6.38
N ILE A 235 -17.64 5.56 6.45
CA ILE A 235 -18.23 4.23 6.26
C ILE A 235 -18.38 3.93 4.76
N GLN A 236 -18.40 2.64 4.41
CA GLN A 236 -18.38 2.21 3.00
C GLN A 236 -19.53 2.82 2.19
N LYS A 237 -20.75 2.81 2.72
CA LYS A 237 -21.92 3.36 2.00
C LYS A 237 -21.75 4.83 1.65
N ASP A 238 -21.10 5.63 2.50
CA ASP A 238 -20.88 7.06 2.23
C ASP A 238 -19.75 7.25 1.20
N LEU A 239 -18.67 6.44 1.28
CA LEU A 239 -17.65 6.39 0.23
C LEU A 239 -18.27 6.13 -1.14
N LEU A 240 -19.12 5.09 -1.25
CA LEU A 240 -19.74 4.70 -2.50
C LEU A 240 -20.74 5.76 -3.01
N ARG A 241 -21.51 6.42 -2.12
CA ARG A 241 -22.40 7.53 -2.49
C ARG A 241 -21.63 8.70 -3.09
N ILE A 242 -20.48 9.07 -2.48
CA ILE A 242 -19.66 10.16 -2.99
C ILE A 242 -19.04 9.77 -4.34
N ILE A 243 -18.59 8.52 -4.52
CA ILE A 243 -18.11 8.03 -5.82
C ILE A 243 -19.21 8.11 -6.87
N ALA A 244 -20.43 7.64 -6.58
CA ALA A 244 -21.55 7.69 -7.51
C ALA A 244 -21.86 9.13 -7.91
N ARG A 245 -22.02 10.04 -6.94
CA ARG A 245 -22.31 11.46 -7.19
C ARG A 245 -21.29 12.13 -8.10
N ASN A 246 -19.99 11.91 -7.86
CA ASN A 246 -18.91 12.49 -8.67
C ASN A 246 -18.79 11.86 -10.08
N ASN A 247 -19.51 10.77 -10.37
CA ASN A 247 -19.62 10.17 -11.70
C ASN A 247 -21.01 10.35 -12.32
N ASN A 248 -21.78 11.35 -11.87
CA ASN A 248 -23.16 11.63 -12.33
C ASN A 248 -24.08 10.41 -12.24
N SER A 249 -23.93 9.64 -11.18
CA SER A 249 -24.66 8.40 -10.92
C SER A 249 -25.25 8.39 -9.51
N LYS A 250 -26.09 7.41 -9.24
CA LYS A 250 -26.70 7.17 -7.92
C LYS A 250 -26.71 5.67 -7.61
N ILE A 251 -26.77 5.34 -6.33
CA ILE A 251 -26.97 3.96 -5.88
C ILE A 251 -28.48 3.68 -5.95
N ILE A 252 -28.87 2.74 -6.82
CA ILE A 252 -30.26 2.36 -7.04
C ILE A 252 -30.59 0.98 -6.47
N PHE A 253 -29.59 0.13 -6.30
CA PHE A 253 -29.77 -1.22 -5.77
C PHE A 253 -29.60 -1.26 -4.25
N PRO A 254 -30.29 -2.19 -3.56
CA PRO A 254 -30.09 -2.42 -2.13
C PRO A 254 -28.68 -2.95 -1.85
N ASN A 255 -28.30 -2.99 -0.56
CA ASN A 255 -27.03 -3.58 -0.16
C ASN A 255 -26.95 -5.05 -0.58
N ILE A 256 -25.79 -5.46 -1.07
CA ILE A 256 -25.53 -6.87 -1.39
C ILE A 256 -25.31 -7.64 -0.08
N PRO A 257 -26.16 -8.61 0.27
CA PRO A 257 -26.03 -9.35 1.53
C PRO A 257 -24.66 -10.01 1.73
N THR A 258 -24.20 -10.06 2.96
CA THR A 258 -22.87 -10.61 3.31
C THR A 258 -22.66 -12.03 2.81
N PHE A 259 -23.72 -12.88 2.83
CA PHE A 259 -23.59 -14.27 2.35
C PHE A 259 -23.31 -14.32 0.85
N ILE A 260 -23.93 -13.44 0.04
CA ILE A 260 -23.68 -13.34 -1.41
C ILE A 260 -22.23 -12.91 -1.65
N VAL A 261 -21.76 -11.89 -0.91
CA VAL A 261 -20.36 -11.42 -1.03
C VAL A 261 -19.38 -12.55 -0.69
N LYS A 262 -19.64 -13.30 0.38
CA LYS A 262 -18.82 -14.47 0.78
C LYS A 262 -18.86 -15.59 -0.25
N THR A 263 -20.01 -15.87 -0.84
CA THR A 263 -20.14 -16.91 -1.88
C THR A 263 -19.35 -16.55 -3.14
N ILE A 264 -19.40 -15.26 -3.57
CA ILE A 264 -18.72 -14.82 -4.79
C ILE A 264 -17.20 -14.69 -4.58
N PHE A 265 -16.77 -14.09 -3.45
CA PHE A 265 -15.37 -13.75 -3.22
C PHE A 265 -14.63 -14.75 -2.30
N GLY A 266 -15.35 -15.69 -1.68
CA GLY A 266 -14.77 -16.61 -0.71
C GLY A 266 -14.08 -15.85 0.43
N GLU A 267 -12.92 -16.33 0.87
CA GLU A 267 -12.14 -15.67 1.94
C GLU A 267 -11.66 -14.27 1.56
N MET A 268 -11.48 -13.95 0.27
CA MET A 268 -11.11 -12.60 -0.18
C MET A 268 -12.18 -11.55 0.18
N SER A 269 -13.42 -11.97 0.48
CA SER A 269 -14.49 -11.09 0.97
C SER A 269 -14.07 -10.27 2.20
N GLU A 270 -13.11 -10.77 2.97
CA GLU A 270 -12.51 -10.07 4.09
C GLU A 270 -12.01 -8.67 3.71
N LEU A 271 -11.37 -8.50 2.54
CA LEU A 271 -10.84 -7.21 2.08
C LEU A 271 -11.91 -6.12 1.92
N VAL A 272 -13.16 -6.50 1.70
CA VAL A 272 -14.26 -5.56 1.43
C VAL A 272 -15.30 -5.50 2.55
N LEU A 273 -15.32 -6.49 3.42
CA LEU A 273 -16.25 -6.56 4.55
C LEU A 273 -15.63 -6.11 5.87
N SER A 274 -14.29 -6.14 6.01
CA SER A 274 -13.61 -5.69 7.22
C SER A 274 -13.82 -4.21 7.49
N SER A 275 -13.92 -3.89 8.76
CA SER A 275 -14.11 -2.55 9.29
C SER A 275 -12.91 -2.12 10.11
N GLN A 276 -12.18 -1.13 9.63
CA GLN A 276 -10.99 -0.62 10.30
C GLN A 276 -11.03 0.91 10.35
N LYS A 277 -11.39 1.45 11.53
CA LYS A 277 -11.34 2.88 11.81
C LYS A 277 -9.97 3.22 12.37
N VAL A 278 -9.07 3.67 11.49
CA VAL A 278 -7.68 3.96 11.83
C VAL A 278 -7.41 5.46 11.74
N ARG A 279 -6.63 5.97 12.66
CA ARG A 279 -6.07 7.34 12.65
C ARG A 279 -4.55 7.25 12.72
N SER A 280 -3.88 8.30 12.27
CA SER A 280 -2.43 8.45 12.47
C SER A 280 -2.17 9.55 13.50
N GLN A 281 -1.45 9.23 14.54
CA GLN A 281 -0.91 10.23 15.48
C GLN A 281 0.34 10.89 14.92
N ARG A 282 1.13 10.13 14.14
CA ARG A 282 2.37 10.60 13.53
C ARG A 282 2.14 11.64 12.42
N LEU A 283 0.92 11.69 11.85
CA LEU A 283 0.52 12.64 10.81
C LEU A 283 -0.46 13.71 11.30
N ASN A 284 -0.63 13.90 12.61
CA ASN A 284 -1.56 14.91 13.16
C ASN A 284 -1.28 16.33 12.65
N ASN A 285 0.01 16.69 12.51
CA ASN A 285 0.43 18.01 12.01
C ASN A 285 0.78 18.00 10.50
N TYR A 286 0.46 16.89 9.80
CA TYR A 286 0.70 16.81 8.37
C TYR A 286 -0.42 17.45 7.58
N VAL A 287 -0.07 18.32 6.63
CA VAL A 287 -1.02 18.97 5.73
C VAL A 287 -1.27 18.04 4.53
N PHE A 288 -2.36 17.30 4.57
CA PHE A 288 -2.77 16.45 3.45
C PHE A 288 -3.16 17.30 2.25
N LYS A 289 -2.74 16.90 1.06
CA LYS A 289 -3.22 17.45 -0.20
C LYS A 289 -4.73 17.22 -0.35
N PHE A 290 -5.19 16.03 0.10
CA PHE A 290 -6.58 15.62 0.06
C PHE A 290 -7.06 15.12 1.44
N SER A 291 -7.42 16.02 2.34
CA SER A 291 -7.99 15.65 3.65
C SER A 291 -9.50 15.37 3.59
N LYS A 292 -10.22 15.89 2.58
CA LYS A 292 -11.66 15.73 2.38
C LYS A 292 -11.93 14.74 1.25
N LEU A 293 -12.73 13.72 1.53
CA LEU A 293 -13.03 12.63 0.59
C LEU A 293 -13.61 13.13 -0.73
N ASP A 294 -14.53 14.10 -0.68
CA ASP A 294 -15.18 14.64 -1.86
C ASP A 294 -14.17 15.29 -2.84
N LEU A 295 -13.22 16.04 -2.31
CA LEU A 295 -12.13 16.64 -3.10
C LEU A 295 -11.20 15.58 -3.70
N ALA A 296 -10.88 14.54 -2.92
CA ALA A 296 -10.05 13.42 -3.38
C ALA A 296 -10.72 12.67 -4.54
N ILE A 297 -12.02 12.38 -4.42
CA ILE A 297 -12.78 11.67 -5.46
C ILE A 297 -12.98 12.56 -6.69
N LYS A 298 -13.27 13.85 -6.51
CA LYS A 298 -13.41 14.81 -7.61
C LYS A 298 -12.12 14.89 -8.42
N ASP A 299 -10.97 15.02 -7.77
CA ASP A 299 -9.65 15.02 -8.44
C ASP A 299 -9.46 13.74 -9.26
N LEU A 300 -9.69 12.56 -8.65
CA LEU A 300 -9.54 11.28 -9.35
C LEU A 300 -10.58 11.07 -10.46
N SER A 301 -11.77 11.63 -10.35
CA SER A 301 -12.78 11.53 -11.39
C SER A 301 -12.42 12.36 -12.62
N ASN A 302 -11.73 13.48 -12.43
CA ASN A 302 -11.28 14.38 -13.50
C ASN A 302 -9.95 13.94 -14.14
N ARG A 303 -9.19 13.04 -13.53
CA ARG A 303 -7.99 12.44 -14.15
C ARG A 303 -8.42 11.40 -15.18
N ILE A 304 -8.10 11.65 -16.43
CA ILE A 304 -8.33 10.73 -17.57
C ILE A 304 -7.32 9.59 -17.56
#